data_342c329404a13a500399ec4ade23af8e
#
_entry.id   342c329404a13a500399ec4ade23af8e
#
_cell.length_a   1.000
_cell.length_b   1.000
_cell.length_c   1.000
_cell.angle_alpha   90.00
_cell.angle_beta   90.00
_cell.angle_gamma   90.00
#
_symmetry.space_group_name_H-M   'P 1'
#
loop_
_entity.id
_entity.type
_entity.pdbx_description
1 polymer ?
#
loop_
_entity_poly.entity_id
_entity_poly.type
_entity_poly.pdbx_seq_one_letter_code
_entity_poly.pdbx_strand_id
1 'polypeptide(L)'
;MRIVIIGGSGHVGTYLVPRLVAAEYEVINITRSQREPYQAHRAWRAVQHIVADREAEDRQGIFGERVRDLGPDLVIDMICFTLESAQQLAECLRGRVQHFLHCGTIWSMGHSVEVPATEETPRHPFGEYGIQKSAIQDYLLDQARRTGFPATVLQPGHIVGPGWIPINPGGNLDPGVFARLGRGEEVALPNLGMETLHHVHADDVAQSFVQAMSNRSVSVGESFHVVSPAALTLRGYAESVARWFGQTANLKFLPWEEWRKTVSDEYAAQTRDHVAHSPNASIAKAQRLLDYRPRYSSLQAIYESLEWLIRQGIVET
;
A
#
# COMPACT_ATOMS: atom_id res chain seq x y z
N MET A 1 -0.59 -25.12 8.37
CA MET A 1 -1.19 -23.91 8.93
C MET A 1 -2.07 -23.30 7.85
N ARG A 2 -3.30 -22.92 8.20
CA ARG A 2 -4.30 -22.35 7.28
C ARG A 2 -4.28 -20.83 7.35
N ILE A 3 -4.11 -20.19 6.21
CA ILE A 3 -4.08 -18.74 6.08
C ILE A 3 -5.27 -18.27 5.27
N VAL A 4 -6.09 -17.41 5.84
CA VAL A 4 -7.16 -16.70 5.13
C VAL A 4 -6.66 -15.31 4.74
N ILE A 5 -6.68 -15.01 3.44
CA ILE A 5 -6.33 -13.69 2.90
C ILE A 5 -7.60 -13.02 2.39
N ILE A 6 -7.89 -11.84 2.90
CA ILE A 6 -9.02 -11.02 2.46
C ILE A 6 -8.48 -9.98 1.49
N GLY A 7 -8.84 -10.10 0.20
CA GLY A 7 -8.35 -9.23 -0.87
C GLY A 7 -7.03 -9.67 -1.52
N GLY A 8 -6.69 -10.96 -1.46
CA GLY A 8 -5.39 -11.48 -1.93
C GLY A 8 -5.20 -11.54 -3.45
N SER A 9 -6.20 -11.28 -4.31
CA SER A 9 -5.99 -11.16 -5.77
C SER A 9 -5.60 -9.74 -6.22
N GLY A 10 -5.31 -8.86 -5.27
CA GLY A 10 -4.79 -7.51 -5.52
C GLY A 10 -3.29 -7.48 -5.81
N HIS A 11 -2.74 -6.27 -5.88
CA HIS A 11 -1.34 -6.02 -6.26
C HIS A 11 -0.34 -6.73 -5.33
N VAL A 12 -0.47 -6.57 -4.01
CA VAL A 12 0.40 -7.24 -3.02
C VAL A 12 0.21 -8.76 -3.04
N GLY A 13 -1.03 -9.23 -3.15
CA GLY A 13 -1.35 -10.66 -3.14
C GLY A 13 -0.76 -11.42 -4.32
N THR A 14 -0.56 -10.73 -5.47
CA THR A 14 0.15 -11.29 -6.64
C THR A 14 1.54 -11.83 -6.26
N TYR A 15 2.23 -11.20 -5.32
CA TYR A 15 3.54 -11.62 -4.83
C TYR A 15 3.47 -12.44 -3.53
N LEU A 16 2.50 -12.14 -2.66
CA LEU A 16 2.37 -12.79 -1.36
C LEU A 16 1.87 -14.24 -1.47
N VAL A 17 0.79 -14.46 -2.24
CA VAL A 17 0.18 -15.77 -2.36
C VAL A 17 1.14 -16.83 -2.85
N PRO A 18 1.95 -16.61 -3.93
CA PRO A 18 2.97 -17.58 -4.35
C PRO A 18 3.98 -17.94 -3.26
N ARG A 19 4.38 -16.97 -2.42
CA ARG A 19 5.31 -17.22 -1.31
C ARG A 19 4.69 -18.11 -0.25
N LEU A 20 3.43 -17.87 0.11
CA LEU A 20 2.73 -18.66 1.12
C LEU A 20 2.48 -20.08 0.64
N VAL A 21 2.09 -20.26 -0.61
CA VAL A 21 1.93 -21.60 -1.21
C VAL A 21 3.26 -22.34 -1.31
N ALA A 22 4.35 -21.66 -1.68
CA ALA A 22 5.69 -22.24 -1.72
C ALA A 22 6.21 -22.64 -0.34
N ALA A 23 5.75 -21.99 0.71
CA ALA A 23 6.01 -22.32 2.11
C ALA A 23 5.03 -23.40 2.67
N GLU A 24 4.27 -24.06 1.79
CA GLU A 24 3.35 -25.16 2.10
C GLU A 24 2.20 -24.76 3.05
N TYR A 25 1.80 -23.49 3.08
CA TYR A 25 0.58 -23.05 3.76
C TYR A 25 -0.67 -23.39 2.94
N GLU A 26 -1.73 -23.80 3.64
CA GLU A 26 -3.06 -23.88 3.06
C GLU A 26 -3.62 -22.47 2.93
N VAL A 27 -3.78 -21.97 1.69
CA VAL A 27 -4.20 -20.59 1.43
C VAL A 27 -5.64 -20.55 0.96
N ILE A 28 -6.47 -19.79 1.66
CA ILE A 28 -7.84 -19.44 1.27
C ILE A 28 -7.86 -17.95 0.95
N ASN A 29 -8.31 -17.60 -0.26
CA ASN A 29 -8.40 -16.22 -0.70
C ASN A 29 -9.87 -15.79 -0.82
N ILE A 30 -10.28 -14.77 -0.06
CA ILE A 30 -11.61 -14.17 -0.12
C ILE A 30 -11.53 -12.90 -0.97
N THR A 31 -12.35 -12.82 -2.02
CA THR A 31 -12.42 -11.67 -2.92
C THR A 31 -13.84 -11.41 -3.37
N ARG A 32 -14.15 -10.15 -3.72
CA ARG A 32 -15.48 -9.75 -4.21
C ARG A 32 -15.85 -10.36 -5.57
N SER A 33 -14.85 -10.73 -6.37
CA SER A 33 -15.03 -11.35 -7.68
C SER A 33 -13.87 -12.30 -7.99
N GLN A 34 -14.08 -13.22 -8.93
CA GLN A 34 -13.00 -14.03 -9.50
C GLN A 34 -12.16 -13.14 -10.43
N ARG A 35 -11.19 -12.45 -9.84
CA ARG A 35 -10.23 -11.64 -10.58
C ARG A 35 -8.92 -12.41 -10.70
N GLU A 36 -8.40 -12.47 -11.92
CA GLU A 36 -7.04 -12.97 -12.15
C GLU A 36 -6.01 -12.06 -11.46
N PRO A 37 -4.95 -12.63 -10.86
CA PRO A 37 -3.86 -11.85 -10.31
C PRO A 37 -3.13 -11.08 -11.42
N TYR A 38 -2.45 -10.00 -11.08
CA TYR A 38 -1.72 -9.16 -12.05
C TYR A 38 -0.61 -9.91 -12.80
N GLN A 39 -0.12 -10.99 -12.23
CA GLN A 39 0.85 -11.89 -12.88
C GLN A 39 0.37 -13.34 -12.72
N ALA A 40 0.35 -14.08 -13.81
CA ALA A 40 0.03 -15.49 -13.79
C ALA A 40 1.11 -16.28 -13.04
N HIS A 41 0.70 -17.12 -12.08
CA HIS A 41 1.61 -17.99 -11.36
C HIS A 41 0.93 -19.31 -11.01
N ARG A 42 1.66 -20.44 -11.14
CA ARG A 42 1.12 -21.79 -10.89
C ARG A 42 0.58 -22.00 -9.47
N ALA A 43 1.08 -21.28 -8.49
CA ALA A 43 0.64 -21.36 -7.10
C ALA A 43 -0.87 -21.10 -6.93
N TRP A 44 -1.47 -20.28 -7.78
CA TRP A 44 -2.90 -19.99 -7.71
C TRP A 44 -3.81 -21.20 -7.89
N ARG A 45 -3.31 -22.28 -8.50
CA ARG A 45 -4.04 -23.55 -8.63
C ARG A 45 -4.22 -24.29 -7.30
N ALA A 46 -3.39 -23.98 -6.30
CA ALA A 46 -3.45 -24.58 -4.96
C ALA A 46 -4.24 -23.70 -3.97
N VAL A 47 -4.77 -22.54 -4.40
CA VAL A 47 -5.50 -21.62 -3.56
C VAL A 47 -6.99 -21.93 -3.62
N GLN A 48 -7.63 -22.03 -2.46
CA GLN A 48 -9.09 -22.04 -2.38
C GLN A 48 -9.62 -20.62 -2.55
N HIS A 49 -10.48 -20.39 -3.54
CA HIS A 49 -11.12 -19.11 -3.77
C HIS A 49 -12.53 -19.07 -3.22
N ILE A 50 -12.83 -18.02 -2.46
CA ILE A 50 -14.17 -17.74 -1.96
C ILE A 50 -14.59 -16.36 -2.48
N VAL A 51 -15.74 -16.30 -3.12
CA VAL A 51 -16.34 -15.03 -3.53
C VAL A 51 -17.25 -14.52 -2.44
N ALA A 52 -16.93 -13.36 -1.86
CA ALA A 52 -17.74 -12.68 -0.87
C ALA A 52 -17.59 -11.16 -1.00
N ASP A 53 -18.70 -10.46 -0.95
CA ASP A 53 -18.70 -8.99 -0.85
C ASP A 53 -18.64 -8.61 0.62
N ARG A 54 -17.41 -8.23 1.07
CA ARG A 54 -17.16 -7.84 2.46
C ARG A 54 -18.10 -6.73 2.91
N GLU A 55 -18.26 -5.68 2.11
CA GLU A 55 -19.06 -4.52 2.50
C GLU A 55 -20.55 -4.88 2.67
N ALA A 56 -21.09 -5.70 1.77
CA ALA A 56 -22.46 -6.18 1.87
C ALA A 56 -22.64 -7.11 3.08
N GLU A 57 -21.70 -8.00 3.35
CA GLU A 57 -21.74 -8.94 4.46
C GLU A 57 -21.45 -8.29 5.83
N ASP A 58 -20.56 -7.25 5.88
CA ASP A 58 -20.35 -6.46 7.11
C ASP A 58 -21.63 -5.74 7.53
N ARG A 59 -22.39 -5.17 6.56
CA ARG A 59 -23.70 -4.56 6.87
C ARG A 59 -24.73 -5.54 7.44
N GLN A 60 -24.55 -6.83 7.18
CA GLN A 60 -25.38 -7.91 7.71
C GLN A 60 -24.81 -8.54 8.99
N GLY A 61 -23.60 -8.17 9.37
CA GLY A 61 -22.87 -8.73 10.52
C GLY A 61 -22.39 -10.17 10.33
N ILE A 62 -22.31 -10.68 9.08
CA ILE A 62 -21.99 -12.09 8.80
C ILE A 62 -20.58 -12.32 8.28
N PHE A 63 -19.85 -11.28 7.81
CA PHE A 63 -18.53 -11.47 7.21
C PHE A 63 -17.51 -12.05 8.19
N GLY A 64 -17.47 -11.53 9.43
CA GLY A 64 -16.58 -12.03 10.48
C GLY A 64 -16.83 -13.50 10.83
N GLU A 65 -18.11 -13.94 10.87
CA GLU A 65 -18.50 -15.32 11.10
C GLU A 65 -18.05 -16.23 9.95
N ARG A 66 -18.24 -15.79 8.70
CA ARG A 66 -17.74 -16.50 7.52
C ARG A 66 -16.22 -16.75 7.63
N VAL A 67 -15.43 -15.73 7.97
CA VAL A 67 -13.98 -15.88 8.12
C VAL A 67 -13.62 -16.82 9.25
N ARG A 68 -14.30 -16.69 10.40
CA ARG A 68 -14.13 -17.57 11.56
C ARG A 68 -14.39 -19.04 11.22
N ASP A 69 -15.46 -19.31 10.48
CA ASP A 69 -15.93 -20.67 10.18
C ASP A 69 -15.02 -21.40 9.18
N LEU A 70 -14.13 -20.67 8.50
CA LEU A 70 -13.04 -21.25 7.72
C LEU A 70 -11.93 -21.84 8.60
N GLY A 71 -11.93 -21.60 9.90
CA GLY A 71 -10.94 -22.09 10.85
C GLY A 71 -9.52 -21.63 10.56
N PRO A 72 -9.26 -20.33 10.37
CA PRO A 72 -7.91 -19.84 10.08
C PRO A 72 -6.99 -19.95 11.29
N ASP A 73 -5.74 -20.36 11.05
CA ASP A 73 -4.65 -20.15 12.00
C ASP A 73 -4.16 -18.68 11.94
N LEU A 74 -4.18 -18.08 10.73
CA LEU A 74 -3.72 -16.74 10.45
C LEU A 74 -4.66 -16.04 9.47
N VAL A 75 -4.92 -14.75 9.71
CA VAL A 75 -5.69 -13.91 8.81
C VAL A 75 -4.85 -12.74 8.34
N ILE A 76 -4.87 -12.48 7.03
CA ILE A 76 -4.25 -11.32 6.40
C ILE A 76 -5.35 -10.46 5.79
N ASP A 77 -5.61 -9.30 6.36
CA ASP A 77 -6.66 -8.38 5.94
C ASP A 77 -6.09 -7.21 5.12
N MET A 78 -6.26 -7.31 3.78
CA MET A 78 -5.72 -6.33 2.83
C MET A 78 -6.71 -5.19 2.51
N ILE A 79 -8.00 -5.36 2.80
CA ILE A 79 -9.06 -4.48 2.27
C ILE A 79 -10.05 -4.01 3.35
N CYS A 80 -9.57 -3.71 4.54
CA CYS A 80 -10.39 -3.09 5.59
C CYS A 80 -10.27 -1.55 5.52
N PHE A 81 -11.40 -0.87 5.36
CA PHE A 81 -11.44 0.58 5.16
C PHE A 81 -12.21 1.34 6.24
N THR A 82 -12.96 0.67 7.11
CA THR A 82 -13.71 1.29 8.20
C THR A 82 -13.39 0.65 9.53
N LEU A 83 -13.43 1.44 10.60
CA LEU A 83 -13.22 0.95 11.98
C LEU A 83 -14.24 -0.13 12.35
N GLU A 84 -15.50 0.05 11.99
CA GLU A 84 -16.56 -0.90 12.28
C GLU A 84 -16.29 -2.27 11.68
N SER A 85 -15.87 -2.33 10.41
CA SER A 85 -15.47 -3.57 9.73
C SER A 85 -14.31 -4.28 10.42
N ALA A 86 -13.31 -3.52 10.90
CA ALA A 86 -12.19 -4.08 11.66
C ALA A 86 -12.63 -4.65 13.02
N GLN A 87 -13.55 -3.96 13.72
CA GLN A 87 -14.09 -4.37 15.01
C GLN A 87 -14.86 -5.69 14.87
N GLN A 88 -15.80 -5.76 13.93
CA GLN A 88 -16.59 -6.97 13.68
C GLN A 88 -15.71 -8.20 13.41
N LEU A 89 -14.71 -8.04 12.52
CA LEU A 89 -13.82 -9.13 12.18
C LEU A 89 -12.94 -9.56 13.37
N ALA A 90 -12.34 -8.59 14.09
CA ALA A 90 -11.47 -8.88 15.23
C ALA A 90 -12.24 -9.58 16.37
N GLU A 91 -13.48 -9.16 16.65
CA GLU A 91 -14.34 -9.77 17.67
C GLU A 91 -14.67 -11.22 17.33
N CYS A 92 -15.02 -11.52 16.06
CA CYS A 92 -15.29 -12.88 15.61
C CYS A 92 -14.05 -13.81 15.71
N LEU A 93 -12.86 -13.24 15.55
CA LEU A 93 -11.57 -13.99 15.53
C LEU A 93 -10.88 -14.06 16.90
N ARG A 94 -11.38 -13.38 17.92
CA ARG A 94 -10.76 -13.35 19.25
C ARG A 94 -10.60 -14.75 19.83
N GLY A 95 -9.37 -15.09 20.23
CA GLY A 95 -8.99 -16.40 20.78
C GLY A 95 -9.03 -17.55 19.76
N ARG A 96 -9.14 -17.25 18.47
CA ARG A 96 -9.27 -18.26 17.40
C ARG A 96 -8.13 -18.23 16.38
N VAL A 97 -7.37 -17.14 16.32
CA VAL A 97 -6.26 -17.00 15.40
C VAL A 97 -4.94 -16.84 16.14
N GLN A 98 -3.87 -17.35 15.58
CA GLN A 98 -2.52 -17.21 16.10
C GLN A 98 -1.90 -15.87 15.69
N HIS A 99 -2.28 -15.30 14.54
CA HIS A 99 -1.81 -14.02 14.08
C HIS A 99 -2.83 -13.35 13.13
N PHE A 100 -3.05 -12.05 13.34
CA PHE A 100 -3.87 -11.20 12.49
C PHE A 100 -3.00 -10.09 11.92
N LEU A 101 -2.84 -10.05 10.61
CA LEU A 101 -2.04 -9.05 9.91
C LEU A 101 -2.95 -8.10 9.15
N HIS A 102 -2.86 -6.81 9.45
CA HIS A 102 -3.64 -5.77 8.80
C HIS A 102 -2.77 -4.94 7.84
N CYS A 103 -3.27 -4.74 6.61
CA CYS A 103 -2.71 -3.79 5.67
C CYS A 103 -3.21 -2.38 5.97
N GLY A 104 -2.40 -1.63 6.71
CA GLY A 104 -2.60 -0.22 7.01
C GLY A 104 -2.15 0.68 5.85
N THR A 105 -1.65 1.86 6.19
CA THR A 105 -1.09 2.83 5.25
C THR A 105 -0.28 3.89 5.99
N ILE A 106 0.78 4.44 5.37
CA ILE A 106 1.47 5.63 5.91
C ILE A 106 0.58 6.88 5.92
N TRP A 107 -0.54 6.90 5.20
CA TRP A 107 -1.49 8.03 5.22
C TRP A 107 -2.20 8.19 6.57
N SER A 108 -2.18 7.17 7.42
CA SER A 108 -2.63 7.28 8.81
C SER A 108 -1.81 8.29 9.64
N MET A 109 -0.61 8.66 9.18
CA MET A 109 0.23 9.68 9.81
C MET A 109 -0.32 11.10 9.62
N GLY A 110 -1.00 11.37 8.49
CA GLY A 110 -1.44 12.70 8.10
C GLY A 110 -0.29 13.56 7.55
N HIS A 111 -0.26 14.84 7.90
CA HIS A 111 0.82 15.74 7.46
C HIS A 111 2.18 15.32 7.99
N SER A 112 3.21 15.38 7.15
CA SER A 112 4.59 15.23 7.61
C SER A 112 5.03 16.47 8.37
N VAL A 113 5.21 16.33 9.68
CA VAL A 113 5.69 17.41 10.57
C VAL A 113 7.19 17.27 10.82
N GLU A 114 7.64 16.04 11.05
CA GLU A 114 9.05 15.68 11.25
C GLU A 114 9.40 14.55 10.28
N VAL A 115 10.54 14.66 9.59
CA VAL A 115 10.97 13.69 8.58
C VAL A 115 12.39 13.21 8.80
N PRO A 116 12.65 11.91 8.62
CA PRO A 116 11.67 10.88 8.32
C PRO A 116 10.76 10.57 9.52
N ALA A 117 9.43 10.45 9.29
CA ALA A 117 8.48 10.07 10.34
C ALA A 117 8.71 8.62 10.78
N THR A 118 8.60 8.36 12.08
CA THR A 118 8.66 7.03 12.68
C THR A 118 7.28 6.58 13.14
N GLU A 119 7.13 5.33 13.56
CA GLU A 119 5.87 4.81 14.09
C GLU A 119 5.48 5.43 15.44
N GLU A 120 6.42 6.08 16.12
CA GLU A 120 6.21 6.84 17.36
C GLU A 120 5.84 8.31 17.13
N THR A 121 6.03 8.83 15.90
CA THR A 121 5.65 10.20 15.56
C THR A 121 4.15 10.41 15.76
N PRO A 122 3.71 11.50 16.45
CA PRO A 122 2.30 11.80 16.60
C PRO A 122 1.57 11.88 15.26
N ARG A 123 0.42 11.23 15.17
CA ARG A 123 -0.37 11.17 13.96
C ARG A 123 -1.40 12.30 13.92
N HIS A 124 -1.56 12.91 12.75
CA HIS A 124 -2.51 13.97 12.48
C HIS A 124 -3.32 13.65 11.22
N PRO A 125 -4.05 12.50 11.19
CA PRO A 125 -4.71 12.02 9.99
C PRO A 125 -5.78 13.01 9.53
N PHE A 126 -5.93 13.16 8.23
CA PHE A 126 -6.98 13.94 7.60
C PHE A 126 -7.55 13.17 6.39
N GLY A 127 -8.68 13.64 5.89
CA GLY A 127 -9.47 12.89 4.90
C GLY A 127 -10.06 11.62 5.50
N GLU A 128 -11.19 11.18 4.98
CA GLU A 128 -11.91 10.01 5.52
C GLU A 128 -11.04 8.76 5.56
N TYR A 129 -10.30 8.50 4.47
CA TYR A 129 -9.43 7.33 4.38
C TYR A 129 -8.33 7.31 5.44
N GLY A 130 -7.61 8.42 5.62
CA GLY A 130 -6.53 8.53 6.61
C GLY A 130 -7.05 8.40 8.05
N ILE A 131 -8.19 9.04 8.35
CA ILE A 131 -8.85 8.98 9.66
C ILE A 131 -9.28 7.54 10.00
N GLN A 132 -9.97 6.86 9.08
CA GLN A 132 -10.43 5.49 9.29
C GLN A 132 -9.24 4.53 9.45
N LYS A 133 -8.20 4.63 8.61
CA LYS A 133 -7.02 3.78 8.73
C LYS A 133 -6.25 4.02 10.04
N SER A 134 -6.19 5.24 10.52
CA SER A 134 -5.61 5.56 11.84
C SER A 134 -6.44 4.95 12.97
N ALA A 135 -7.76 5.08 12.92
CA ALA A 135 -8.66 4.50 13.93
C ALA A 135 -8.59 2.95 13.97
N ILE A 136 -8.50 2.30 12.80
CA ILE A 136 -8.29 0.84 12.71
C ILE A 136 -6.98 0.44 13.38
N GLN A 137 -5.88 1.15 13.09
CA GLN A 137 -4.58 0.88 13.71
C GLN A 137 -4.65 1.01 15.23
N ASP A 138 -5.22 2.12 15.74
CA ASP A 138 -5.37 2.32 17.18
C ASP A 138 -6.18 1.22 17.85
N TYR A 139 -7.29 0.85 17.25
CA TYR A 139 -8.14 -0.24 17.75
C TYR A 139 -7.38 -1.56 17.80
N LEU A 140 -6.74 -1.98 16.70
CA LEU A 140 -6.05 -3.27 16.64
C LEU A 140 -4.88 -3.36 17.62
N LEU A 141 -4.08 -2.29 17.75
CA LEU A 141 -2.96 -2.25 18.69
C LEU A 141 -3.46 -2.19 20.16
N ASP A 142 -4.57 -1.50 20.43
CA ASP A 142 -5.20 -1.51 21.73
C ASP A 142 -5.74 -2.90 22.11
N GLN A 143 -6.40 -3.59 21.17
CA GLN A 143 -6.85 -4.97 21.36
C GLN A 143 -5.68 -5.93 21.63
N ALA A 144 -4.54 -5.74 20.95
CA ALA A 144 -3.36 -6.55 21.21
C ALA A 144 -2.85 -6.38 22.64
N ARG A 145 -2.81 -5.14 23.14
CA ARG A 145 -2.34 -4.83 24.51
C ARG A 145 -3.31 -5.26 25.59
N ARG A 146 -4.61 -5.05 25.40
CA ARG A 146 -5.63 -5.25 26.46
C ARG A 146 -6.21 -6.65 26.49
N THR A 147 -6.34 -7.29 25.35
CA THR A 147 -7.06 -8.57 25.24
C THR A 147 -6.16 -9.71 24.74
N GLY A 148 -4.92 -9.40 24.33
CA GLY A 148 -4.03 -10.39 23.73
C GLY A 148 -4.43 -10.77 22.30
N PHE A 149 -5.29 -9.99 21.62
CA PHE A 149 -5.60 -10.21 20.20
C PHE A 149 -4.31 -10.05 19.35
N PRO A 150 -3.86 -11.07 18.61
CA PRO A 150 -2.51 -11.11 18.08
C PRO A 150 -2.37 -10.28 16.78
N ALA A 151 -2.64 -8.98 16.83
CA ALA A 151 -2.62 -8.09 15.69
C ALA A 151 -1.24 -7.48 15.41
N THR A 152 -0.90 -7.36 14.12
CA THR A 152 0.21 -6.56 13.58
C THR A 152 -0.31 -5.67 12.46
N VAL A 153 0.13 -4.42 12.39
CA VAL A 153 -0.25 -3.47 11.36
C VAL A 153 0.95 -3.15 10.47
N LEU A 154 0.85 -3.44 9.17
CA LEU A 154 1.85 -3.09 8.18
C LEU A 154 1.35 -1.88 7.38
N GLN A 155 2.14 -0.81 7.31
CA GLN A 155 1.76 0.49 6.75
C GLN A 155 2.53 0.76 5.45
N PRO A 156 2.06 0.25 4.30
CA PRO A 156 2.73 0.52 3.04
C PRO A 156 2.62 1.98 2.63
N GLY A 157 3.62 2.42 1.84
CA GLY A 157 3.56 3.66 1.07
C GLY A 157 2.71 3.51 -0.20
N HIS A 158 2.99 4.34 -1.21
CA HIS A 158 2.34 4.21 -2.51
C HIS A 158 2.82 2.92 -3.19
N ILE A 159 1.94 1.92 -3.23
CA ILE A 159 2.28 0.61 -3.79
C ILE A 159 2.38 0.73 -5.31
N VAL A 160 3.47 0.24 -5.87
CA VAL A 160 3.76 0.24 -7.31
C VAL A 160 4.33 -1.11 -7.75
N GLY A 161 4.43 -1.30 -9.04
CA GLY A 161 4.92 -2.51 -9.70
C GLY A 161 4.12 -2.80 -10.98
N PRO A 162 4.50 -3.80 -11.78
CA PRO A 162 3.80 -4.18 -13.01
C PRO A 162 2.29 -4.41 -12.76
N GLY A 163 1.44 -3.83 -13.63
CA GLY A 163 -0.01 -3.90 -13.52
C GLY A 163 -0.67 -2.71 -12.80
N TRP A 164 0.11 -1.73 -12.35
CA TRP A 164 -0.39 -0.58 -11.61
C TRP A 164 0.16 0.73 -12.16
N ILE A 165 -0.70 1.76 -12.25
CA ILE A 165 -0.28 3.12 -12.60
C ILE A 165 0.31 3.77 -11.34
N PRO A 166 1.60 4.15 -11.31
CA PRO A 166 2.19 4.84 -10.17
C PRO A 166 1.67 6.26 -10.07
N ILE A 167 1.61 6.80 -8.85
CA ILE A 167 1.45 8.25 -8.68
C ILE A 167 2.60 8.94 -9.41
N ASN A 168 2.28 9.78 -10.37
CA ASN A 168 3.25 10.46 -11.22
C ASN A 168 3.94 11.65 -10.51
N PRO A 169 4.96 12.28 -11.12
CA PRO A 169 5.63 13.45 -10.54
C PRO A 169 4.74 14.68 -10.31
N GLY A 170 3.56 14.75 -10.91
CA GLY A 170 2.55 15.77 -10.62
C GLY A 170 1.69 15.44 -9.38
N GLY A 171 1.89 14.28 -8.76
CA GLY A 171 1.14 13.85 -7.57
C GLY A 171 -0.24 13.23 -7.87
N ASN A 172 -0.48 12.75 -9.08
CA ASN A 172 -1.76 12.14 -9.49
C ASN A 172 -1.54 10.90 -10.38
N LEU A 173 -2.63 10.34 -10.93
CA LEU A 173 -2.61 9.12 -11.73
C LEU A 173 -2.66 9.36 -13.26
N ASP A 174 -2.42 10.60 -13.75
CA ASP A 174 -2.35 10.87 -15.19
C ASP A 174 -1.13 10.19 -15.83
N PRO A 175 -1.29 9.13 -16.65
CA PRO A 175 -0.16 8.48 -17.30
C PRO A 175 0.50 9.38 -18.35
N GLY A 176 -0.21 10.39 -18.84
CA GLY A 176 0.30 11.36 -19.82
C GLY A 176 1.47 12.20 -19.30
N VAL A 177 1.64 12.33 -17.97
CA VAL A 177 2.82 12.98 -17.39
C VAL A 177 4.10 12.23 -17.74
N PHE A 178 4.09 10.91 -17.70
CA PHE A 178 5.24 10.08 -18.10
C PHE A 178 5.55 10.21 -19.57
N ALA A 179 4.52 10.23 -20.42
CA ALA A 179 4.67 10.41 -21.86
C ALA A 179 5.30 11.76 -22.20
N ARG A 180 4.83 12.87 -21.58
CA ARG A 180 5.40 14.21 -21.77
C ARG A 180 6.88 14.27 -21.35
N LEU A 181 7.22 13.70 -20.18
CA LEU A 181 8.61 13.63 -19.71
C LEU A 181 9.48 12.83 -20.68
N GLY A 182 8.97 11.71 -21.23
CA GLY A 182 9.67 10.87 -22.19
C GLY A 182 9.95 11.59 -23.52
N ARG A 183 9.08 12.52 -23.94
CA ARG A 183 9.26 13.33 -25.15
C ARG A 183 9.99 14.67 -24.91
N GLY A 184 10.43 14.97 -23.67
CA GLY A 184 11.06 16.25 -23.32
C GLY A 184 10.13 17.45 -23.38
N GLU A 185 8.82 17.23 -23.36
CA GLU A 185 7.79 18.28 -23.32
C GLU A 185 7.74 18.96 -21.96
N GLU A 186 7.19 20.18 -21.90
CA GLU A 186 7.02 20.91 -20.66
C GLU A 186 6.03 20.17 -19.72
N VAL A 187 6.46 19.97 -18.46
CA VAL A 187 5.62 19.44 -17.40
C VAL A 187 5.56 20.44 -16.25
N ALA A 188 4.36 20.90 -15.93
CA ALA A 188 4.13 21.76 -14.79
C ALA A 188 4.04 20.94 -13.49
N LEU A 189 4.77 21.37 -12.46
CA LEU A 189 4.71 20.81 -11.12
C LEU A 189 4.12 21.86 -10.15
N PRO A 190 3.37 21.41 -9.12
CA PRO A 190 2.84 22.32 -8.12
C PRO A 190 3.97 22.88 -7.24
N ASN A 191 3.78 24.12 -6.79
CA ASN A 191 4.67 24.86 -5.91
C ASN A 191 6.12 24.87 -6.45
N LEU A 192 7.07 24.35 -5.69
CA LEU A 192 8.48 24.20 -6.10
C LEU A 192 8.86 22.75 -6.43
N GLY A 193 7.89 21.83 -6.39
CA GLY A 193 8.12 20.39 -6.60
C GLY A 193 8.97 19.74 -5.52
N MET A 194 8.98 20.32 -4.32
CA MET A 194 9.80 19.82 -3.18
C MET A 194 9.04 18.90 -2.24
N GLU A 195 7.71 18.82 -2.37
CA GLU A 195 6.89 17.84 -1.68
C GLU A 195 7.29 16.42 -2.10
N THR A 196 7.03 15.46 -1.21
CA THR A 196 7.53 14.09 -1.40
C THR A 196 6.42 13.09 -1.68
N LEU A 197 6.79 12.02 -2.38
CA LEU A 197 6.04 10.78 -2.55
C LEU A 197 6.91 9.62 -2.06
N HIS A 198 6.32 8.70 -1.30
CA HIS A 198 7.05 7.55 -0.81
C HIS A 198 6.46 6.26 -1.38
N HIS A 199 7.05 5.76 -2.44
CA HIS A 199 6.63 4.54 -3.11
C HIS A 199 7.20 3.30 -2.42
N VAL A 200 6.59 2.16 -2.69
CA VAL A 200 7.08 0.84 -2.32
C VAL A 200 6.66 -0.18 -3.38
N HIS A 201 7.53 -1.10 -3.72
CA HIS A 201 7.17 -2.18 -4.63
C HIS A 201 6.24 -3.18 -3.94
N ALA A 202 5.21 -3.67 -4.67
CA ALA A 202 4.25 -4.65 -4.14
C ALA A 202 4.94 -5.94 -3.63
N ASP A 203 6.06 -6.32 -4.24
CA ASP A 203 6.88 -7.45 -3.81
C ASP A 203 7.53 -7.22 -2.44
N ASP A 204 8.00 -6.00 -2.16
CA ASP A 204 8.55 -5.64 -0.85
C ASP A 204 7.47 -5.57 0.22
N VAL A 205 6.26 -5.12 -0.14
CA VAL A 205 5.11 -5.20 0.77
C VAL A 205 4.79 -6.67 1.09
N ALA A 206 4.76 -7.56 0.09
CA ALA A 206 4.56 -8.99 0.30
C ALA A 206 5.66 -9.60 1.20
N GLN A 207 6.92 -9.19 1.02
CA GLN A 207 8.04 -9.57 1.89
C GLN A 207 7.74 -9.21 3.35
N SER A 208 7.28 -7.98 3.63
CA SER A 208 7.02 -7.52 4.99
C SER A 208 5.95 -8.36 5.71
N PHE A 209 4.91 -8.83 5.00
CA PHE A 209 3.92 -9.74 5.56
C PHE A 209 4.54 -11.08 5.97
N VAL A 210 5.35 -11.69 5.11
CA VAL A 210 6.05 -12.94 5.43
C VAL A 210 6.99 -12.76 6.62
N GLN A 211 7.72 -11.65 6.67
CA GLN A 211 8.64 -11.35 7.76
C GLN A 211 7.92 -11.09 9.08
N ALA A 212 6.79 -10.38 9.07
CA ALA A 212 5.97 -10.20 10.26
C ALA A 212 5.43 -11.53 10.80
N MET A 213 5.02 -12.44 9.91
CA MET A 213 4.63 -13.81 10.28
C MET A 213 5.78 -14.58 10.94
N SER A 214 6.97 -14.53 10.33
CA SER A 214 8.16 -15.26 10.81
C SER A 214 8.69 -14.70 12.12
N ASN A 215 8.53 -13.39 12.36
CA ASN A 215 8.96 -12.68 13.56
C ASN A 215 7.79 -12.32 14.48
N ARG A 216 6.80 -13.23 14.60
CA ARG A 216 5.56 -13.01 15.34
C ARG A 216 5.77 -12.49 16.76
N SER A 217 6.77 -13.00 17.48
CA SER A 217 7.02 -12.64 18.88
C SER A 217 7.36 -11.16 19.10
N VAL A 218 7.87 -10.48 18.06
CA VAL A 218 8.23 -9.05 18.11
C VAL A 218 7.33 -8.19 17.21
N SER A 219 6.45 -8.81 16.42
CA SER A 219 5.53 -8.08 15.54
C SER A 219 4.14 -7.90 16.11
N VAL A 220 3.69 -8.82 16.96
CA VAL A 220 2.36 -8.73 17.60
C VAL A 220 2.30 -7.52 18.53
N GLY A 221 1.26 -6.70 18.36
CA GLY A 221 1.04 -5.47 19.11
C GLY A 221 1.77 -4.26 18.55
N GLU A 222 2.41 -4.39 17.37
CA GLU A 222 3.23 -3.37 16.73
C GLU A 222 2.70 -2.95 15.36
N SER A 223 3.04 -1.72 14.97
CA SER A 223 2.92 -1.23 13.60
C SER A 223 4.29 -0.99 12.97
N PHE A 224 4.36 -1.13 11.64
CA PHE A 224 5.61 -0.98 10.89
C PHE A 224 5.37 -0.20 9.60
N HIS A 225 6.18 0.82 9.35
CA HIS A 225 6.24 1.45 8.05
C HIS A 225 6.88 0.50 7.02
N VAL A 226 6.23 0.37 5.87
CA VAL A 226 6.64 -0.52 4.78
C VAL A 226 6.77 0.31 3.51
N VAL A 227 7.93 0.91 3.35
CA VAL A 227 8.26 1.80 2.22
C VAL A 227 9.63 1.44 1.66
N SER A 228 9.99 2.01 0.51
CA SER A 228 11.35 1.92 -0.02
C SER A 228 12.33 2.72 0.85
N PRO A 229 13.66 2.59 0.66
CA PRO A 229 14.65 3.24 1.53
C PRO A 229 14.57 4.77 1.56
N ALA A 230 14.00 5.41 0.51
CA ALA A 230 13.92 6.86 0.39
C ALA A 230 12.68 7.33 -0.35
N ALA A 231 12.07 8.41 0.14
CA ALA A 231 11.05 9.16 -0.56
C ALA A 231 11.66 9.99 -1.72
N LEU A 232 10.84 10.36 -2.69
CA LEU A 232 11.22 11.19 -3.82
C LEU A 232 10.54 12.55 -3.73
N THR A 233 11.27 13.64 -3.98
CA THR A 233 10.62 14.91 -4.28
C THR A 233 9.95 14.85 -5.65
N LEU A 234 8.86 15.58 -5.87
CA LEU A 234 8.19 15.62 -7.18
C LEU A 234 9.18 16.02 -8.28
N ARG A 235 10.02 17.05 -8.02
CA ARG A 235 11.06 17.49 -8.95
C ARG A 235 12.08 16.38 -9.26
N GLY A 236 12.70 15.78 -8.23
CA GLY A 236 13.70 14.73 -8.43
C GLY A 236 13.14 13.50 -9.12
N TYR A 237 11.86 13.22 -8.90
CA TYR A 237 11.14 12.17 -9.60
C TYR A 237 10.98 12.50 -11.09
N ALA A 238 10.48 13.70 -11.44
CA ALA A 238 10.33 14.12 -12.82
C ALA A 238 11.67 14.13 -13.57
N GLU A 239 12.73 14.66 -12.95
CA GLU A 239 14.07 14.67 -13.52
C GLU A 239 14.61 13.25 -13.76
N SER A 240 14.29 12.30 -12.87
CA SER A 240 14.71 10.91 -13.02
C SER A 240 13.97 10.20 -14.17
N VAL A 241 12.65 10.41 -14.26
CA VAL A 241 11.86 9.85 -15.37
C VAL A 241 12.34 10.38 -16.71
N ALA A 242 12.56 11.69 -16.87
CA ALA A 242 13.06 12.25 -18.13
C ALA A 242 14.41 11.61 -18.53
N ARG A 243 15.32 11.43 -17.56
CA ARG A 243 16.63 10.78 -17.82
C ARG A 243 16.50 9.34 -18.32
N TRP A 244 15.48 8.59 -17.91
CA TRP A 244 15.27 7.23 -18.41
C TRP A 244 15.04 7.17 -19.92
N PHE A 245 14.54 8.28 -20.51
CA PHE A 245 14.31 8.44 -21.93
C PHE A 245 15.40 9.26 -22.63
N GLY A 246 16.52 9.55 -21.95
CA GLY A 246 17.60 10.35 -22.50
C GLY A 246 17.29 11.86 -22.61
N GLN A 247 16.22 12.32 -21.94
CA GLN A 247 15.80 13.72 -21.96
C GLN A 247 16.30 14.49 -20.73
N THR A 248 16.44 15.79 -20.90
CA THR A 248 16.50 16.75 -19.78
C THR A 248 15.09 17.19 -19.46
N ALA A 249 14.69 17.10 -18.17
CA ALA A 249 13.35 17.48 -17.78
C ALA A 249 13.10 18.98 -18.02
N ASN A 250 12.05 19.28 -18.79
CA ASN A 250 11.56 20.63 -19.03
C ASN A 250 10.44 20.93 -18.03
N LEU A 251 10.82 21.49 -16.85
CA LEU A 251 9.91 21.67 -15.73
C LEU A 251 9.50 23.13 -15.56
N LYS A 252 8.21 23.36 -15.35
CA LYS A 252 7.63 24.62 -14.96
C LYS A 252 7.06 24.50 -13.54
N PHE A 253 7.37 25.44 -12.68
CA PHE A 253 6.88 25.47 -11.31
C PHE A 253 5.80 26.54 -11.17
N LEU A 254 4.62 26.13 -10.73
CA LEU A 254 3.46 27.01 -10.60
C LEU A 254 2.93 26.99 -9.17
N PRO A 255 2.56 28.15 -8.59
CA PRO A 255 1.79 28.18 -7.35
C PRO A 255 0.57 27.27 -7.45
N TRP A 256 0.18 26.64 -6.34
CA TRP A 256 -0.94 25.70 -6.31
C TRP A 256 -2.20 26.19 -7.04
N GLU A 257 -2.61 27.45 -6.81
CA GLU A 257 -3.82 28.02 -7.40
C GLU A 257 -3.74 28.23 -8.92
N GLU A 258 -2.55 28.26 -9.48
CA GLU A 258 -2.32 28.30 -10.93
C GLU A 258 -2.19 26.87 -11.48
N TRP A 259 -1.43 26.02 -10.80
CA TRP A 259 -1.18 24.67 -11.24
C TRP A 259 -2.47 23.85 -11.33
N ARG A 260 -3.35 23.92 -10.31
CA ARG A 260 -4.61 23.17 -10.28
C ARG A 260 -5.53 23.45 -11.50
N LYS A 261 -5.34 24.55 -12.19
CA LYS A 261 -6.10 24.90 -13.39
C LYS A 261 -5.55 24.27 -14.68
N THR A 262 -4.38 23.64 -14.61
CA THR A 262 -3.72 23.00 -15.77
C THR A 262 -4.08 21.52 -15.89
N VAL A 263 -4.80 20.96 -14.95
CA VAL A 263 -5.22 19.55 -14.89
C VAL A 263 -6.73 19.47 -14.64
N SER A 264 -7.31 18.27 -14.75
CA SER A 264 -8.72 18.05 -14.38
C SER A 264 -8.93 18.24 -12.87
N ASP A 265 -10.17 18.53 -12.46
CA ASP A 265 -10.52 18.65 -11.03
C ASP A 265 -10.20 17.36 -10.25
N GLU A 266 -10.37 16.19 -10.88
CA GLU A 266 -10.04 14.90 -10.30
C GLU A 266 -8.54 14.80 -10.02
N TYR A 267 -7.70 15.11 -11.00
CA TYR A 267 -6.23 15.07 -10.82
C TYR A 267 -5.76 16.15 -9.85
N ALA A 268 -6.39 17.31 -9.84
CA ALA A 268 -6.10 18.35 -8.86
C ALA A 268 -6.42 17.88 -7.42
N ALA A 269 -7.55 17.21 -7.22
CA ALA A 269 -7.90 16.64 -5.92
C ALA A 269 -6.89 15.57 -5.46
N GLN A 270 -6.53 14.64 -6.34
CA GLN A 270 -5.51 13.60 -6.07
C GLN A 270 -4.17 14.24 -5.70
N THR A 271 -3.70 15.22 -6.49
CA THR A 271 -2.44 15.91 -6.21
C THR A 271 -2.49 16.63 -4.87
N ARG A 272 -3.60 17.34 -4.56
CA ARG A 272 -3.76 18.04 -3.29
C ARG A 272 -3.55 17.09 -2.10
N ASP A 273 -4.17 15.92 -2.14
CA ASP A 273 -4.05 14.93 -1.08
C ASP A 273 -2.60 14.44 -0.91
N HIS A 274 -1.93 14.11 -2.01
CA HIS A 274 -0.54 13.64 -1.97
C HIS A 274 0.44 14.72 -1.49
N VAL A 275 0.29 15.94 -2.01
CA VAL A 275 1.14 17.09 -1.62
C VAL A 275 0.91 17.48 -0.16
N ALA A 276 -0.34 17.43 0.32
CA ALA A 276 -0.65 17.73 1.72
C ALA A 276 -0.08 16.71 2.70
N HIS A 277 0.01 15.43 2.32
CA HIS A 277 0.68 14.41 3.13
C HIS A 277 2.21 14.54 3.07
N SER A 278 2.75 14.76 1.88
CA SER A 278 4.21 14.84 1.63
C SER A 278 5.00 13.78 2.42
N PRO A 279 4.71 12.48 2.23
CA PRO A 279 5.17 11.42 3.12
C PRO A 279 6.65 11.15 2.96
N ASN A 280 7.35 11.02 4.10
CA ASN A 280 8.71 10.51 4.19
C ASN A 280 8.83 9.71 5.50
N ALA A 281 8.72 8.38 5.37
CA ALA A 281 8.65 7.47 6.52
C ALA A 281 9.96 6.69 6.71
N SER A 282 10.33 6.45 7.95
CA SER A 282 11.48 5.62 8.33
C SER A 282 11.08 4.14 8.32
N ILE A 283 11.95 3.28 7.82
CA ILE A 283 11.84 1.81 7.91
C ILE A 283 12.73 1.20 9.00
N ALA A 284 13.38 2.02 9.81
CA ALA A 284 14.39 1.55 10.78
C ALA A 284 13.82 0.51 11.76
N LYS A 285 12.57 0.67 12.21
CA LYS A 285 11.88 -0.29 13.08
C LYS A 285 11.63 -1.62 12.36
N ALA A 286 11.10 -1.59 11.15
CA ALA A 286 10.87 -2.78 10.35
C ALA A 286 12.19 -3.51 10.03
N GLN A 287 13.26 -2.79 9.73
CA GLN A 287 14.58 -3.36 9.53
C GLN A 287 15.12 -4.07 10.78
N ARG A 288 14.99 -3.42 11.94
CA ARG A 288 15.51 -3.95 13.21
C ARG A 288 14.73 -5.16 13.72
N LEU A 289 13.41 -5.13 13.65
CA LEU A 289 12.54 -6.12 14.29
C LEU A 289 12.07 -7.22 13.33
N LEU A 290 11.88 -6.89 12.06
CA LEU A 290 11.37 -7.85 11.06
C LEU A 290 12.45 -8.33 10.09
N ASP A 291 13.64 -7.71 10.09
CA ASP A 291 14.66 -7.86 9.04
C ASP A 291 14.12 -7.46 7.65
N TYR A 292 13.25 -6.43 7.62
CA TYR A 292 12.71 -5.90 6.38
C TYR A 292 13.84 -5.28 5.54
N ARG A 293 14.05 -5.80 4.34
CA ARG A 293 15.07 -5.35 3.40
C ARG A 293 14.40 -5.13 2.03
N PRO A 294 13.84 -3.93 1.79
CA PRO A 294 13.23 -3.67 0.48
C PRO A 294 14.26 -3.85 -0.63
N ARG A 295 13.88 -4.57 -1.67
CA ARG A 295 14.73 -4.90 -2.82
C ARG A 295 14.80 -3.75 -3.83
N TYR A 296 13.79 -2.89 -3.79
CA TYR A 296 13.60 -1.82 -4.74
C TYR A 296 13.74 -0.46 -4.06
N SER A 297 14.47 0.46 -4.69
CA SER A 297 14.28 1.88 -4.42
C SER A 297 12.95 2.36 -5.01
N SER A 298 12.45 3.53 -4.58
CA SER A 298 11.25 4.15 -5.16
C SER A 298 11.36 4.23 -6.69
N LEU A 299 12.50 4.67 -7.21
CA LEU A 299 12.70 4.79 -8.67
C LEU A 299 12.71 3.46 -9.39
N GLN A 300 13.33 2.41 -8.84
CA GLN A 300 13.31 1.07 -9.45
C GLN A 300 11.89 0.50 -9.49
N ALA A 301 11.13 0.65 -8.40
CA ALA A 301 9.74 0.18 -8.32
C ALA A 301 8.84 0.89 -9.34
N ILE A 302 9.00 2.20 -9.49
CA ILE A 302 8.30 3.00 -10.49
C ILE A 302 8.72 2.61 -11.92
N TYR A 303 10.02 2.38 -12.14
CA TYR A 303 10.53 1.98 -13.45
C TYR A 303 9.88 0.71 -13.97
N GLU A 304 9.73 -0.33 -13.12
CA GLU A 304 9.04 -1.57 -13.50
C GLU A 304 7.56 -1.33 -13.84
N SER A 305 6.87 -0.45 -13.09
CA SER A 305 5.50 -0.05 -13.43
C SER A 305 5.45 0.65 -14.79
N LEU A 306 6.34 1.62 -15.01
CA LEU A 306 6.39 2.40 -16.26
C LEU A 306 6.73 1.54 -17.45
N GLU A 307 7.72 0.64 -17.33
CA GLU A 307 8.06 -0.32 -18.38
C GLU A 307 6.86 -1.19 -18.76
N TRP A 308 6.10 -1.64 -17.76
CA TRP A 308 4.87 -2.39 -18.00
C TRP A 308 3.82 -1.53 -18.72
N LEU A 309 3.60 -0.27 -18.30
CA LEU A 309 2.65 0.65 -18.96
C LEU A 309 3.00 0.90 -20.42
N ILE A 310 4.29 1.06 -20.74
CA ILE A 310 4.78 1.22 -22.13
C ILE A 310 4.51 -0.05 -22.95
N ARG A 311 4.82 -1.24 -22.40
CA ARG A 311 4.55 -2.51 -23.09
C ARG A 311 3.05 -2.74 -23.35
N GLN A 312 2.17 -2.18 -22.52
CA GLN A 312 0.71 -2.24 -22.71
C GLN A 312 0.17 -1.13 -23.62
N GLY A 313 1.01 -0.22 -24.11
CA GLY A 313 0.58 0.92 -24.92
C GLY A 313 -0.22 1.97 -24.15
N ILE A 314 -0.16 1.98 -22.81
CA ILE A 314 -0.82 2.98 -21.96
C ILE A 314 0.00 4.27 -21.92
N VAL A 315 1.32 4.17 -22.00
CA VAL A 315 2.26 5.29 -22.09
C VAL A 315 3.01 5.18 -23.40
N GLU A 316 2.86 6.20 -24.25
CA GLU A 316 3.57 6.35 -25.51
C GLU A 316 4.63 7.44 -25.38
N THR A 317 5.89 7.10 -25.63
CA THR A 317 7.06 7.98 -25.48
C THR A 317 7.77 8.23 -26.81
#